data_fd97f59b8bdb5781c77e0389dd895b4f
#
_entry.id   fd97f59b8bdb5781c77e0389dd895b4f
#
_cell.length_a   1.000
_cell.length_b   1.000
_cell.length_c   1.000
_cell.angle_alpha   90.00
_cell.angle_beta   90.00
_cell.angle_gamma   90.00
#
_symmetry.space_group_name_H-M   'P 1'
#
loop_
_entity.id
_entity.type
_entity.pdbx_description
1 polymer ?
#
loop_
_entity_poly.entity_id
_entity_poly.type
_entity_poly.pdbx_seq_one_letter_code
_entity_poly.pdbx_strand_id
1 'polypeptide(L)'
;TREHGPGYRLAAPERFAVFEDHLIYADEVPGLRPWLPKIARLREIQREFQRQTGVRDFSAVGGVSPGICHEVAREQMIEPGDFIQATDSHTCMGGANNALAWGVGATEYAALVQSGFARVEVPEAIRFELVGELAANVTAKDLMLWILAEFARAEMTLDRVMEFTGPGLAGLPLDERATLANMAAECSARGAVVAADEATFRWLRAWRPAGDEARWRARAVAPDEGAEYAGGVHRIDLATIAPMVAHPGDPDHGIPSDPTNGVRVREIGEVRIDIAYAGSCTAGKIADLDFYHRVAAEAVAAGRRVAPGVTWLIQYGSEAVARYARERGYEAVFTAAGARLIPPGCGACIGCGPGVSERVDQVTVSAINRNYKGRSGPGRLWLASPLTVAASAFAGRIVAYEPGIFSPSGGKRHAV
;
A
#
# COMPACT_ATOMS: atom_id res chain seq x y z
N THR A 1 -29.86 8.90 -0.89
CA THR A 1 -30.82 9.01 -2.02
C THR A 1 -32.18 8.37 -1.71
N ARG A 2 -32.24 7.20 -1.06
CA ARG A 2 -33.53 6.58 -0.69
C ARG A 2 -34.35 7.42 0.31
N GLU A 3 -33.68 8.06 1.25
CA GLU A 3 -34.32 8.91 2.29
C GLU A 3 -34.69 10.30 1.76
N HIS A 4 -33.94 10.81 0.80
CA HIS A 4 -34.13 12.17 0.26
C HIS A 4 -34.90 12.22 -1.07
N GLY A 5 -35.25 11.06 -1.64
CA GLY A 5 -36.06 10.95 -2.86
C GLY A 5 -35.34 11.34 -4.16
N PRO A 6 -36.04 11.27 -5.30
CA PRO A 6 -35.51 11.68 -6.59
C PRO A 6 -35.30 13.21 -6.58
N GLY A 7 -34.10 13.65 -6.89
CA GLY A 7 -33.73 15.08 -6.87
C GLY A 7 -32.75 15.47 -5.77
N TYR A 8 -32.31 14.52 -4.93
CA TYR A 8 -31.21 14.73 -4.01
C TYR A 8 -29.96 15.19 -4.75
N ARG A 9 -29.41 16.32 -4.33
CA ARG A 9 -28.18 16.88 -4.89
C ARG A 9 -27.10 16.96 -3.83
N LEU A 10 -25.87 16.61 -4.21
CA LEU A 10 -24.70 16.83 -3.36
C LEU A 10 -24.32 18.32 -3.35
N ALA A 11 -23.75 18.78 -2.25
CA ALA A 11 -23.29 20.16 -2.11
C ALA A 11 -22.17 20.50 -3.12
N ALA A 12 -21.27 19.55 -3.41
CA ALA A 12 -20.13 19.75 -4.30
C ALA A 12 -19.74 18.40 -4.97
N PRO A 13 -20.53 17.90 -5.93
CA PRO A 13 -20.31 16.58 -6.51
C PRO A 13 -18.94 16.42 -7.18
N GLU A 14 -18.35 17.49 -7.69
CA GLU A 14 -17.02 17.52 -8.29
C GLU A 14 -15.88 17.19 -7.30
N ARG A 15 -16.13 17.28 -5.99
CA ARG A 15 -15.18 16.94 -4.93
C ARG A 15 -15.26 15.47 -4.52
N PHE A 16 -16.25 14.72 -5.00
CA PHE A 16 -16.45 13.32 -4.65
C PHE A 16 -16.08 12.40 -5.81
N ALA A 17 -15.57 11.23 -5.43
CA ALA A 17 -15.27 10.15 -6.36
C ALA A 17 -15.74 8.82 -5.80
N VAL A 18 -16.15 7.93 -6.67
CA VAL A 18 -16.54 6.55 -6.34
C VAL A 18 -15.65 5.60 -7.11
N PHE A 19 -15.10 4.60 -6.41
CA PHE A 19 -14.18 3.61 -6.95
C PHE A 19 -14.77 2.21 -6.83
N GLU A 20 -14.46 1.35 -7.79
CA GLU A 20 -14.81 -0.07 -7.76
C GLU A 20 -13.51 -0.89 -7.82
N ASP A 21 -12.95 -1.23 -6.66
CA ASP A 21 -11.66 -1.90 -6.53
C ASP A 21 -11.66 -3.07 -5.53
N HIS A 22 -12.52 -3.04 -4.50
CA HIS A 22 -12.48 -3.99 -3.40
C HIS A 22 -12.98 -5.39 -3.78
N LEU A 23 -14.14 -5.52 -4.40
CA LEU A 23 -14.80 -6.79 -4.68
C LEU A 23 -14.70 -7.21 -6.15
N ILE A 24 -13.73 -6.67 -6.88
CA ILE A 24 -13.62 -6.87 -8.34
C ILE A 24 -13.38 -8.34 -8.71
N TYR A 25 -12.73 -9.10 -7.84
CA TYR A 25 -12.40 -10.53 -8.03
C TYR A 25 -13.19 -11.47 -7.12
N ALA A 26 -14.32 -11.02 -6.56
CA ALA A 26 -15.07 -11.82 -5.59
C ALA A 26 -15.60 -13.16 -6.16
N ASP A 27 -15.84 -13.22 -7.45
CA ASP A 27 -16.27 -14.43 -8.18
C ASP A 27 -15.17 -15.49 -8.31
N GLU A 28 -13.89 -15.10 -8.21
CA GLU A 28 -12.75 -16.00 -8.22
C GLU A 28 -12.51 -16.69 -6.84
N VAL A 29 -13.18 -16.21 -5.78
CA VAL A 29 -13.00 -16.76 -4.42
C VAL A 29 -14.17 -17.67 -4.05
N PRO A 30 -13.97 -19.00 -3.91
CA PRO A 30 -15.04 -19.95 -3.65
C PRO A 30 -15.90 -19.59 -2.43
N GLY A 31 -15.30 -19.10 -1.35
CA GLY A 31 -16.00 -18.69 -0.12
C GLY A 31 -16.92 -17.49 -0.28
N LEU A 32 -16.78 -16.71 -1.35
CA LEU A 32 -17.61 -15.53 -1.62
C LEU A 32 -18.79 -15.82 -2.56
N ARG A 33 -18.85 -17.00 -3.18
CA ARG A 33 -19.94 -17.37 -4.09
C ARG A 33 -21.36 -17.15 -3.53
N PRO A 34 -21.66 -17.48 -2.26
CA PRO A 34 -22.98 -17.21 -1.69
C PRO A 34 -23.34 -15.73 -1.60
N TRP A 35 -22.34 -14.85 -1.65
CA TRP A 35 -22.50 -13.40 -1.52
C TRP A 35 -22.57 -12.65 -2.84
N LEU A 36 -22.31 -13.31 -3.98
CA LEU A 36 -22.30 -12.68 -5.30
C LEU A 36 -23.59 -11.90 -5.62
N PRO A 37 -24.83 -12.38 -5.32
CA PRO A 37 -26.02 -11.59 -5.57
C PRO A 37 -26.06 -10.29 -4.77
N LYS A 38 -25.57 -10.30 -3.52
CA LYS A 38 -25.47 -9.09 -2.69
C LYS A 38 -24.41 -8.13 -3.23
N ILE A 39 -23.27 -8.64 -3.67
CA ILE A 39 -22.19 -7.85 -4.31
C ILE A 39 -22.70 -7.17 -5.59
N ALA A 40 -23.41 -7.91 -6.44
CA ALA A 40 -24.03 -7.35 -7.64
C ALA A 40 -25.01 -6.21 -7.30
N ARG A 41 -25.82 -6.41 -6.27
CA ARG A 41 -26.76 -5.37 -5.79
C ARG A 41 -26.03 -4.12 -5.25
N LEU A 42 -24.91 -4.27 -4.56
CA LEU A 42 -24.09 -3.14 -4.09
C LEU A 42 -23.55 -2.34 -5.28
N ARG A 43 -23.06 -3.01 -6.33
CA ARG A 43 -22.58 -2.36 -7.56
C ARG A 43 -23.70 -1.59 -8.28
N GLU A 44 -24.90 -2.16 -8.35
CA GLU A 44 -26.06 -1.46 -8.93
C GLU A 44 -26.38 -0.18 -8.17
N ILE A 45 -26.42 -0.23 -6.83
CA ILE A 45 -26.69 0.93 -5.96
C ILE A 45 -25.61 1.99 -6.14
N GLN A 46 -24.34 1.59 -6.21
CA GLN A 46 -23.22 2.48 -6.45
C GLN A 46 -23.36 3.21 -7.80
N ARG A 47 -23.61 2.48 -8.88
CA ARG A 47 -23.79 3.06 -10.22
C ARG A 47 -25.03 3.95 -10.32
N GLU A 48 -26.12 3.60 -9.63
CA GLU A 48 -27.29 4.45 -9.54
C GLU A 48 -26.96 5.77 -8.84
N PHE A 49 -26.24 5.73 -7.71
CA PHE A 49 -25.78 6.90 -6.99
C PHE A 49 -24.91 7.81 -7.87
N GLN A 50 -23.95 7.25 -8.60
CA GLN A 50 -23.08 7.99 -9.50
C GLN A 50 -23.88 8.70 -10.60
N ARG A 51 -24.83 8.00 -11.25
CA ARG A 51 -25.68 8.61 -12.28
C ARG A 51 -26.57 9.75 -11.73
N GLN A 52 -27.09 9.57 -10.51
CA GLN A 52 -27.99 10.57 -9.90
C GLN A 52 -27.26 11.81 -9.43
N THR A 53 -26.01 11.69 -8.99
CA THR A 53 -25.28 12.74 -8.30
C THR A 53 -24.22 13.42 -9.16
N GLY A 54 -23.75 12.76 -10.25
CA GLY A 54 -22.71 13.29 -11.12
C GLY A 54 -21.32 13.35 -10.48
N VAL A 55 -21.05 12.55 -9.43
CA VAL A 55 -19.71 12.40 -8.84
C VAL A 55 -18.74 11.75 -9.85
N ARG A 56 -17.44 11.97 -9.64
CA ARG A 56 -16.41 11.30 -10.47
C ARG A 56 -16.56 9.79 -10.39
N ASP A 57 -16.56 9.15 -11.55
CA ASP A 57 -16.80 7.71 -11.70
C ASP A 57 -15.51 6.98 -12.04
N PHE A 58 -15.03 6.16 -11.10
CA PHE A 58 -13.92 5.23 -11.27
C PHE A 58 -14.38 3.77 -11.13
N SER A 59 -15.56 3.48 -11.67
CA SER A 59 -16.06 2.11 -11.74
C SER A 59 -15.26 1.25 -12.71
N ALA A 60 -15.31 -0.06 -12.50
CA ALA A 60 -14.73 -1.03 -13.41
C ALA A 60 -15.47 -1.04 -14.75
N VAL A 61 -14.72 -1.10 -15.85
CA VAL A 61 -15.23 -1.21 -17.22
C VAL A 61 -14.81 -2.56 -17.80
N GLY A 62 -15.77 -3.37 -18.23
CA GLY A 62 -15.47 -4.70 -18.74
C GLY A 62 -14.83 -5.65 -17.74
N GLY A 63 -15.07 -5.44 -16.44
CA GLY A 63 -14.44 -6.22 -15.36
C GLY A 63 -13.05 -5.75 -14.95
N VAL A 64 -12.52 -4.69 -15.56
CA VAL A 64 -11.21 -4.12 -15.23
C VAL A 64 -11.40 -2.84 -14.43
N SER A 65 -10.85 -2.82 -13.21
CA SER A 65 -10.81 -1.62 -12.37
C SER A 65 -9.74 -0.65 -12.88
N PRO A 66 -9.98 0.68 -12.87
CA PRO A 66 -8.93 1.65 -13.17
C PRO A 66 -7.77 1.60 -12.17
N GLY A 67 -8.00 1.07 -10.97
CA GLY A 67 -6.99 0.88 -9.96
C GLY A 67 -7.55 0.86 -8.55
N ILE A 68 -6.67 0.60 -7.60
CA ILE A 68 -6.96 0.73 -6.18
C ILE A 68 -7.22 2.21 -5.88
N CYS A 69 -8.29 2.51 -5.17
CA CYS A 69 -8.78 3.88 -4.94
C CYS A 69 -7.69 4.85 -4.48
N HIS A 70 -6.80 4.42 -3.59
CA HIS A 70 -5.73 5.27 -3.05
C HIS A 70 -4.68 5.63 -4.11
N GLU A 71 -4.33 4.69 -5.01
CA GLU A 71 -3.42 4.95 -6.12
C GLU A 71 -4.04 5.92 -7.13
N VAL A 72 -5.23 5.60 -7.61
CA VAL A 72 -5.93 6.44 -8.58
C VAL A 72 -6.20 7.84 -8.04
N ALA A 73 -6.55 7.95 -6.76
CA ALA A 73 -6.76 9.25 -6.11
C ALA A 73 -5.47 10.08 -6.07
N ARG A 74 -4.33 9.48 -5.69
CA ARG A 74 -3.02 10.14 -5.72
C ARG A 74 -2.63 10.58 -7.13
N GLU A 75 -2.79 9.68 -8.10
CA GLU A 75 -2.44 9.91 -9.49
C GLU A 75 -3.26 11.06 -10.11
N GLN A 76 -4.55 11.18 -9.79
CA GLN A 76 -5.49 12.00 -10.55
C GLN A 76 -6.15 13.14 -9.77
N MET A 77 -6.17 13.12 -8.44
CA MET A 77 -7.02 14.01 -7.66
C MET A 77 -6.26 14.79 -6.57
N ILE A 78 -5.47 14.11 -5.73
CA ILE A 78 -4.93 14.68 -4.49
C ILE A 78 -3.78 15.65 -4.78
N GLU A 79 -3.93 16.89 -4.31
CA GLU A 79 -2.93 17.95 -4.43
C GLU A 79 -2.35 18.34 -3.05
N PRO A 80 -1.17 18.95 -3.01
CA PRO A 80 -0.64 19.51 -1.77
C PRO A 80 -1.64 20.45 -1.09
N GLY A 81 -1.72 20.36 0.25
CA GLY A 81 -2.64 21.16 1.05
C GLY A 81 -4.12 20.74 0.97
N ASP A 82 -4.44 19.62 0.35
CA ASP A 82 -5.79 19.06 0.40
C ASP A 82 -6.08 18.42 1.75
N PHE A 83 -7.38 18.46 2.14
CA PHE A 83 -7.92 17.66 3.23
C PHE A 83 -8.87 16.61 2.66
N ILE A 84 -8.55 15.33 2.87
CA ILE A 84 -9.22 14.19 2.23
C ILE A 84 -9.83 13.28 3.28
N GLN A 85 -11.11 12.96 3.12
CA GLN A 85 -11.79 11.91 3.87
C GLN A 85 -12.44 10.91 2.91
N ALA A 86 -12.35 9.63 3.21
CA ALA A 86 -12.98 8.56 2.46
C ALA A 86 -13.34 7.40 3.40
N THR A 87 -14.05 6.39 2.90
CA THR A 87 -14.54 5.28 3.73
C THR A 87 -13.54 4.14 3.89
N ASP A 88 -12.32 4.28 3.40
CA ASP A 88 -11.25 3.30 3.57
C ASP A 88 -10.16 3.81 4.51
N SER A 89 -9.59 2.92 5.33
CA SER A 89 -8.56 3.24 6.32
C SER A 89 -7.25 3.72 5.70
N HIS A 90 -6.91 3.28 4.47
CA HIS A 90 -5.68 3.68 3.79
C HIS A 90 -5.80 5.00 3.00
N THR A 91 -6.88 5.74 3.19
CA THR A 91 -7.02 7.12 2.70
C THR A 91 -5.82 7.99 3.12
N CYS A 92 -5.20 7.67 4.26
CA CYS A 92 -3.97 8.31 4.75
C CYS A 92 -2.81 8.29 3.73
N MET A 93 -2.83 7.40 2.74
CA MET A 93 -1.84 7.37 1.66
C MET A 93 -1.76 8.68 0.87
N GLY A 94 -2.84 9.47 0.84
CA GLY A 94 -2.86 10.82 0.28
C GLY A 94 -1.81 11.77 0.90
N GLY A 95 -1.36 11.47 2.11
CA GLY A 95 -0.30 12.21 2.79
C GLY A 95 1.04 12.26 2.07
N ALA A 96 1.31 11.29 1.19
CA ALA A 96 2.49 11.32 0.34
C ALA A 96 2.50 12.50 -0.64
N ASN A 97 1.32 12.96 -1.04
CA ASN A 97 1.15 14.14 -1.89
C ASN A 97 1.14 15.47 -1.07
N ASN A 98 1.57 15.42 0.20
CA ASN A 98 1.51 16.55 1.14
C ASN A 98 0.07 17.02 1.40
N ALA A 99 -0.87 16.07 1.50
CA ALA A 99 -2.25 16.31 1.89
C ALA A 99 -2.50 15.74 3.29
N LEU A 100 -3.48 16.29 4.02
CA LEU A 100 -3.97 15.69 5.25
C LEU A 100 -5.12 14.75 4.91
N ALA A 101 -4.97 13.45 5.18
CA ALA A 101 -5.92 12.45 4.73
C ALA A 101 -6.13 11.34 5.76
N TRP A 102 -7.38 10.90 5.94
CA TRP A 102 -7.71 9.72 6.77
C TRP A 102 -9.06 9.10 6.44
N GLY A 103 -9.23 7.84 6.87
CA GLY A 103 -10.49 7.12 6.76
C GLY A 103 -11.51 7.55 7.80
N VAL A 104 -12.79 7.56 7.40
CA VAL A 104 -13.94 7.83 8.29
C VAL A 104 -15.00 6.76 8.16
N GLY A 105 -15.87 6.65 9.15
CA GLY A 105 -16.99 5.73 9.12
C GLY A 105 -18.01 6.07 8.04
N ALA A 106 -18.72 5.07 7.53
CA ALA A 106 -19.70 5.25 6.46
C ALA A 106 -20.81 6.27 6.82
N THR A 107 -21.25 6.33 8.07
CA THR A 107 -22.25 7.28 8.55
C THR A 107 -21.71 8.70 8.56
N GLU A 108 -20.48 8.89 9.03
CA GLU A 108 -19.79 10.18 9.01
C GLU A 108 -19.59 10.68 7.58
N TYR A 109 -19.13 9.77 6.71
CA TYR A 109 -18.97 10.08 5.29
C TYR A 109 -20.29 10.46 4.62
N ALA A 110 -21.40 9.78 4.95
CA ALA A 110 -22.72 10.14 4.43
C ALA A 110 -23.16 11.56 4.86
N ALA A 111 -22.88 11.95 6.11
CA ALA A 111 -23.14 13.31 6.59
C ALA A 111 -22.25 14.34 5.88
N LEU A 112 -20.96 14.04 5.67
CA LEU A 112 -20.05 14.88 4.88
C LEU A 112 -20.56 15.09 3.45
N VAL A 113 -20.97 14.01 2.77
CA VAL A 113 -21.48 14.06 1.39
C VAL A 113 -22.75 14.92 1.30
N GLN A 114 -23.62 14.87 2.32
CA GLN A 114 -24.86 15.64 2.37
C GLN A 114 -24.60 17.12 2.64
N SER A 115 -23.75 17.42 3.64
CA SER A 115 -23.54 18.79 4.12
C SER A 115 -22.48 19.57 3.35
N GLY A 116 -21.51 18.86 2.73
CA GLY A 116 -20.34 19.44 2.08
C GLY A 116 -19.21 19.80 3.04
N PHE A 117 -19.36 19.56 4.36
CA PHE A 117 -18.33 19.81 5.37
C PHE A 117 -18.34 18.75 6.46
N ALA A 118 -17.19 18.59 7.13
CA ALA A 118 -17.03 17.78 8.34
C ALA A 118 -16.50 18.65 9.48
N ARG A 119 -16.93 18.35 10.70
CA ARG A 119 -16.33 18.90 11.91
C ARG A 119 -15.27 17.93 12.39
N VAL A 120 -14.04 18.38 12.51
CA VAL A 120 -12.92 17.55 12.95
C VAL A 120 -12.25 18.19 14.17
N GLU A 121 -11.79 17.36 15.08
CA GLU A 121 -10.85 17.75 16.11
C GLU A 121 -9.45 17.70 15.51
N VAL A 122 -8.65 18.75 15.78
CA VAL A 122 -7.26 18.81 15.29
C VAL A 122 -6.45 17.75 16.04
N PRO A 123 -5.92 16.73 15.35
CA PRO A 123 -5.18 15.68 16.03
C PRO A 123 -3.81 16.16 16.50
N GLU A 124 -3.31 15.54 17.54
CA GLU A 124 -1.89 15.65 17.90
C GLU A 124 -0.99 15.09 16.78
N ALA A 125 0.29 15.44 16.81
CA ALA A 125 1.26 14.95 15.85
C ALA A 125 2.49 14.30 16.54
N ILE A 126 3.11 13.38 15.80
CA ILE A 126 4.44 12.80 16.07
C ILE A 126 5.30 13.00 14.83
N ARG A 127 6.54 13.47 14.99
CA ARG A 127 7.43 13.76 13.88
C ARG A 127 8.55 12.74 13.76
N PHE A 128 8.74 12.22 12.57
CA PHE A 128 9.88 11.38 12.19
C PHE A 128 10.80 12.17 11.25
N GLU A 129 11.99 12.50 11.74
CA GLU A 129 13.04 13.15 10.97
C GLU A 129 13.96 12.08 10.37
N LEU A 130 13.84 11.85 9.07
CA LEU A 130 14.61 10.85 8.33
C LEU A 130 15.96 11.45 7.90
N VAL A 131 17.05 10.75 8.21
CA VAL A 131 18.41 11.12 7.80
C VAL A 131 19.13 9.94 7.17
N GLY A 132 20.20 10.21 6.40
CA GLY A 132 20.90 9.16 5.67
C GLY A 132 20.11 8.60 4.50
N GLU A 133 20.47 7.42 4.03
CA GLU A 133 19.87 6.74 2.89
C GLU A 133 19.59 5.26 3.22
N LEU A 134 18.53 4.70 2.64
CA LEU A 134 18.26 3.26 2.74
C LEU A 134 19.33 2.46 1.96
N ALA A 135 19.72 1.32 2.50
CA ALA A 135 20.58 0.39 1.78
C ALA A 135 19.87 -0.17 0.53
N ALA A 136 20.63 -0.60 -0.47
CA ALA A 136 20.09 -1.05 -1.76
C ALA A 136 19.11 -2.26 -1.68
N ASN A 137 19.12 -2.97 -0.57
CA ASN A 137 18.25 -4.11 -0.27
C ASN A 137 17.12 -3.79 0.72
N VAL A 138 16.93 -2.50 1.04
CA VAL A 138 15.93 -2.00 2.00
C VAL A 138 15.00 -1.02 1.30
N THR A 139 13.72 -1.04 1.66
CA THR A 139 12.69 -0.13 1.12
C THR A 139 11.95 0.58 2.25
N ALA A 140 11.11 1.56 1.91
CA ALA A 140 10.26 2.22 2.89
C ALA A 140 9.30 1.25 3.61
N LYS A 141 9.01 0.08 3.02
CA LYS A 141 8.24 -0.97 3.69
C LYS A 141 8.99 -1.55 4.89
N ASP A 142 10.30 -1.75 4.77
CA ASP A 142 11.13 -2.22 5.88
C ASP A 142 11.17 -1.18 7.00
N LEU A 143 11.30 0.11 6.64
CA LEU A 143 11.22 1.23 7.59
C LEU A 143 9.88 1.23 8.33
N MET A 144 8.75 1.05 7.63
CA MET A 144 7.44 1.02 8.26
C MET A 144 7.24 -0.20 9.17
N LEU A 145 7.75 -1.37 8.79
CA LEU A 145 7.72 -2.55 9.66
C LEU A 145 8.55 -2.34 10.93
N TRP A 146 9.65 -1.60 10.82
CA TRP A 146 10.45 -1.20 11.98
C TRP A 146 9.72 -0.18 12.85
N ILE A 147 9.11 0.87 12.25
CA ILE A 147 8.32 1.87 12.99
C ILE A 147 7.14 1.20 13.72
N LEU A 148 6.47 0.25 13.09
CA LEU A 148 5.39 -0.53 13.71
C LEU A 148 5.88 -1.27 14.95
N ALA A 149 7.04 -1.93 14.88
CA ALA A 149 7.60 -2.69 16.00
C ALA A 149 8.07 -1.80 17.15
N GLU A 150 8.66 -0.63 16.86
CA GLU A 150 9.27 0.25 17.86
C GLU A 150 8.29 1.27 18.44
N PHE A 151 7.48 1.91 17.59
CA PHE A 151 6.64 3.04 18.00
C PHE A 151 5.15 2.67 18.12
N ALA A 152 4.60 1.94 17.15
CA ALA A 152 3.17 1.61 17.18
C ALA A 152 2.86 0.58 18.27
N ARG A 153 3.73 -0.40 18.47
CA ARG A 153 3.61 -1.35 19.60
C ARG A 153 3.63 -0.66 20.97
N ALA A 154 4.32 0.46 21.09
CA ALA A 154 4.36 1.29 22.29
C ALA A 154 3.24 2.36 22.32
N GLU A 155 2.28 2.30 21.39
CA GLU A 155 1.14 3.22 21.27
C GLU A 155 1.53 4.70 21.06
N MET A 156 2.79 4.98 20.70
CA MET A 156 3.28 6.35 20.53
C MET A 156 2.64 7.06 19.33
N THR A 157 2.14 6.30 18.35
CA THR A 157 1.48 6.81 17.14
C THR A 157 -0.04 6.87 17.24
N LEU A 158 -0.61 6.30 18.32
CA LEU A 158 -2.05 6.14 18.48
C LEU A 158 -2.79 7.49 18.36
N ASP A 159 -3.73 7.55 17.41
CA ASP A 159 -4.61 8.69 17.10
C ASP A 159 -3.88 10.00 16.74
N ARG A 160 -2.58 9.94 16.44
CA ARG A 160 -1.75 11.08 16.01
C ARG A 160 -1.59 11.14 14.50
N VAL A 161 -1.25 12.31 13.98
CA VAL A 161 -0.73 12.46 12.62
C VAL A 161 0.77 12.19 12.65
N MET A 162 1.24 11.28 11.81
CA MET A 162 2.67 10.99 11.62
C MET A 162 3.23 11.95 10.57
N GLU A 163 4.16 12.82 10.96
CA GLU A 163 4.85 13.71 10.03
C GLU A 163 6.22 13.14 9.66
N PHE A 164 6.45 12.97 8.36
CA PHE A 164 7.74 12.54 7.82
C PHE A 164 8.47 13.71 7.18
N THR A 165 9.66 14.00 7.70
CA THR A 165 10.50 15.14 7.30
C THR A 165 11.97 14.73 7.24
N GLY A 166 12.85 15.68 6.95
CA GLY A 166 14.29 15.48 7.02
C GLY A 166 14.96 15.22 5.67
N PRO A 167 16.29 15.33 5.62
CA PRO A 167 17.05 15.22 4.38
C PRO A 167 17.00 13.82 3.75
N GLY A 168 16.75 12.77 4.53
CA GLY A 168 16.60 11.39 4.03
C GLY A 168 15.43 11.20 3.07
N LEU A 169 14.42 12.09 3.11
CA LEU A 169 13.33 12.06 2.12
C LEU A 169 13.82 12.22 0.68
N ALA A 170 14.92 12.94 0.45
CA ALA A 170 15.44 13.17 -0.89
C ALA A 170 15.81 11.85 -1.61
N GLY A 171 16.23 10.83 -0.87
CA GLY A 171 16.53 9.49 -1.39
C GLY A 171 15.29 8.61 -1.64
N LEU A 172 14.09 9.04 -1.20
CA LEU A 172 12.86 8.27 -1.35
C LEU A 172 11.99 8.83 -2.49
N PRO A 173 11.76 8.08 -3.57
CA PRO A 173 10.77 8.47 -4.58
C PRO A 173 9.38 8.58 -3.95
N LEU A 174 8.46 9.32 -4.59
CA LEU A 174 7.15 9.59 -4.01
C LEU A 174 6.33 8.32 -3.73
N ASP A 175 6.54 7.27 -4.50
CA ASP A 175 5.89 5.98 -4.27
C ASP A 175 6.38 5.28 -2.98
N GLU A 176 7.65 5.41 -2.64
CA GLU A 176 8.18 4.95 -1.35
C GLU A 176 7.61 5.80 -0.20
N ARG A 177 7.51 7.13 -0.36
CA ARG A 177 6.84 8.01 0.60
C ARG A 177 5.35 7.66 0.75
N ALA A 178 4.72 7.16 -0.31
CA ALA A 178 3.34 6.68 -0.25
C ALA A 178 3.20 5.44 0.63
N THR A 179 4.22 4.58 0.69
CA THR A 179 4.24 3.46 1.62
C THR A 179 4.30 3.95 3.08
N LEU A 180 5.07 5.01 3.37
CA LEU A 180 5.11 5.62 4.71
C LEU A 180 3.73 6.12 5.13
N ALA A 181 3.08 6.89 4.25
CA ALA A 181 1.76 7.44 4.55
C ALA A 181 0.66 6.36 4.62
N ASN A 182 0.70 5.37 3.72
CA ASN A 182 -0.26 4.27 3.67
C ASN A 182 -0.28 3.50 4.99
N MET A 183 0.88 3.11 5.50
CA MET A 183 0.99 2.26 6.68
C MET A 183 0.81 3.01 8.02
N ALA A 184 0.49 4.29 8.00
CA ALA A 184 0.03 5.01 9.18
C ALA A 184 -1.26 4.40 9.75
N ALA A 185 -2.10 3.81 8.88
CA ALA A 185 -3.30 3.08 9.30
C ALA A 185 -2.96 1.89 10.23
N GLU A 186 -1.89 1.15 9.93
CA GLU A 186 -1.42 0.02 10.75
C GLU A 186 -0.76 0.48 12.05
N CYS A 187 -0.22 1.71 12.06
CA CYS A 187 0.29 2.35 13.26
C CYS A 187 -0.81 2.87 14.20
N SER A 188 -2.09 2.59 13.91
CA SER A 188 -3.23 3.18 14.61
C SER A 188 -3.20 4.71 14.64
N ALA A 189 -2.47 5.32 13.72
CA ALA A 189 -2.38 6.76 13.56
C ALA A 189 -3.65 7.30 12.88
N ARG A 190 -3.97 8.57 13.11
CA ARG A 190 -5.06 9.27 12.41
C ARG A 190 -4.77 9.36 10.92
N GLY A 191 -3.53 9.64 10.57
CA GLY A 191 -3.04 9.74 9.20
C GLY A 191 -1.54 10.02 9.18
N ALA A 192 -1.02 10.36 8.01
CA ALA A 192 0.35 10.83 7.88
C ALA A 192 0.46 11.97 6.88
N VAL A 193 1.48 12.79 7.01
CA VAL A 193 1.86 13.83 6.04
C VAL A 193 3.35 13.73 5.78
N VAL A 194 3.73 13.74 4.50
CA VAL A 194 5.13 13.78 4.08
C VAL A 194 5.44 15.18 3.57
N ALA A 195 6.56 15.75 4.02
CA ALA A 195 6.99 17.06 3.57
C ALA A 195 7.17 17.09 2.05
N ALA A 196 6.62 18.12 1.41
CA ALA A 196 6.76 18.31 -0.04
C ALA A 196 8.16 18.82 -0.39
N ASP A 197 8.69 18.32 -1.48
CA ASP A 197 9.95 18.77 -2.11
C ASP A 197 9.89 18.64 -3.63
N GLU A 198 11.01 18.84 -4.31
CA GLU A 198 11.09 18.72 -5.76
C GLU A 198 10.69 17.33 -6.30
N ALA A 199 10.85 16.25 -5.51
CA ALA A 199 10.39 14.93 -5.91
C ALA A 199 8.86 14.87 -5.96
N THR A 200 8.18 15.53 -5.01
CA THR A 200 6.71 15.65 -5.00
C THR A 200 6.21 16.35 -6.26
N PHE A 201 6.77 17.52 -6.59
CA PHE A 201 6.31 18.29 -7.76
C PHE A 201 6.69 17.62 -9.08
N ARG A 202 7.83 16.95 -9.17
CA ARG A 202 8.23 16.16 -10.33
C ARG A 202 7.26 15.01 -10.58
N TRP A 203 6.86 14.31 -9.53
CA TRP A 203 5.89 13.22 -9.60
C TRP A 203 4.51 13.75 -10.05
N LEU A 204 4.04 14.85 -9.47
CA LEU A 204 2.77 15.46 -9.86
C LEU A 204 2.75 15.89 -11.32
N ARG A 205 3.87 16.46 -11.85
CA ARG A 205 3.97 16.81 -13.28
C ARG A 205 3.93 15.58 -14.17
N ALA A 206 4.58 14.50 -13.77
CA ALA A 206 4.60 13.25 -14.56
C ALA A 206 3.19 12.65 -14.68
N TRP A 207 2.42 12.68 -13.60
CA TRP A 207 1.06 12.15 -13.59
C TRP A 207 0.01 13.13 -14.14
N ARG A 208 0.24 14.41 -14.01
CA ARG A 208 -0.68 15.49 -14.40
C ARG A 208 0.04 16.58 -15.17
N PRO A 209 0.45 16.31 -16.43
CA PRO A 209 1.26 17.25 -17.21
C PRO A 209 0.54 18.57 -17.52
N ALA A 210 -0.80 18.59 -17.51
CA ALA A 210 -1.62 19.78 -17.64
C ALA A 210 -1.94 20.48 -16.31
N GLY A 211 -1.39 20.01 -15.18
CA GLY A 211 -1.65 20.58 -13.86
C GLY A 211 -0.92 21.90 -13.62
N ASP A 212 -1.41 22.66 -12.67
CA ASP A 212 -0.83 23.97 -12.29
C ASP A 212 0.22 23.77 -11.16
N GLU A 213 1.48 23.70 -11.54
CA GLU A 213 2.58 23.54 -10.59
C GLU A 213 2.72 24.74 -9.64
N ALA A 214 2.49 25.96 -10.12
CA ALA A 214 2.58 27.14 -9.27
C ALA A 214 1.54 27.07 -8.14
N ARG A 215 0.33 26.61 -8.44
CA ARG A 215 -0.70 26.35 -7.47
C ARG A 215 -0.30 25.26 -6.47
N TRP A 216 0.28 24.15 -6.95
CA TRP A 216 0.71 23.06 -6.06
C TRP A 216 1.78 23.53 -5.08
N ARG A 217 2.77 24.30 -5.56
CA ARG A 217 3.82 24.88 -4.70
C ARG A 217 3.27 25.87 -3.69
N ALA A 218 2.33 26.71 -4.10
CA ALA A 218 1.70 27.69 -3.22
C ALA A 218 0.83 27.05 -2.12
N ARG A 219 0.32 25.84 -2.36
CA ARG A 219 -0.51 25.07 -1.41
C ARG A 219 0.26 24.07 -0.59
N ALA A 220 1.52 23.80 -0.91
CA ALA A 220 2.33 22.88 -0.12
C ALA A 220 2.48 23.38 1.30
N VAL A 221 2.29 22.48 2.26
CA VAL A 221 2.29 22.78 3.68
C VAL A 221 3.56 22.27 4.32
N ALA A 222 4.16 23.09 5.16
CA ALA A 222 5.28 22.75 6.05
C ALA A 222 4.87 23.02 7.50
N PRO A 223 5.55 22.41 8.49
CA PRO A 223 5.34 22.75 9.88
C PRO A 223 5.61 24.24 10.14
N ASP A 224 4.82 24.84 11.02
CA ASP A 224 5.07 26.20 11.51
C ASP A 224 6.41 26.27 12.27
N GLU A 225 7.03 27.45 12.26
CA GLU A 225 8.22 27.69 13.07
C GLU A 225 7.88 27.52 14.56
N GLY A 226 8.65 26.69 15.27
CA GLY A 226 8.39 26.39 16.67
C GLY A 226 7.25 25.41 16.93
N ALA A 227 6.76 24.69 15.92
CA ALA A 227 5.73 23.67 16.10
C ALA A 227 6.13 22.62 17.15
N GLU A 228 5.23 22.37 18.10
CA GLU A 228 5.40 21.37 19.15
C GLU A 228 4.69 20.06 18.76
N TYR A 229 5.30 18.93 19.11
CA TYR A 229 4.80 17.60 18.79
C TYR A 229 4.52 16.83 20.08
N ALA A 230 3.25 16.58 20.39
CA ALA A 230 2.87 15.82 21.59
C ALA A 230 3.42 14.39 21.59
N GLY A 231 3.58 13.77 20.39
CA GLY A 231 4.26 12.49 20.23
C GLY A 231 5.78 12.57 20.18
N GLY A 232 6.37 13.79 20.30
CA GLY A 232 7.81 14.02 20.20
C GLY A 232 8.33 14.09 18.76
N VAL A 233 9.64 14.38 18.66
CA VAL A 233 10.42 14.38 17.41
C VAL A 233 11.44 13.26 17.48
N HIS A 234 11.37 12.33 16.53
CA HIS A 234 12.20 11.13 16.50
C HIS A 234 13.08 11.13 15.23
N ARG A 235 14.39 11.17 15.44
CA ARG A 235 15.35 11.11 14.34
C ARG A 235 15.68 9.66 14.02
N ILE A 236 15.50 9.27 12.75
CA ILE A 236 15.75 7.92 12.24
C ILE A 236 16.86 7.98 11.19
N ASP A 237 17.96 7.27 11.45
CA ASP A 237 19.00 7.06 10.44
C ASP A 237 18.61 5.88 9.55
N LEU A 238 18.28 6.18 8.31
CA LEU A 238 17.85 5.19 7.31
C LEU A 238 18.91 4.12 7.04
N ALA A 239 20.20 4.44 7.23
CA ALA A 239 21.28 3.46 7.04
C ALA A 239 21.26 2.33 8.10
N THR A 240 20.55 2.51 9.22
CA THR A 240 20.42 1.49 10.26
C THR A 240 19.28 0.50 10.03
N ILE A 241 18.38 0.81 9.10
CA ILE A 241 17.24 -0.05 8.78
C ILE A 241 17.73 -1.27 7.99
N ALA A 242 17.31 -2.43 8.44
CA ALA A 242 17.61 -3.72 7.80
C ALA A 242 16.34 -4.28 7.14
N PRO A 243 16.47 -5.27 6.26
CA PRO A 243 15.31 -6.01 5.76
C PRO A 243 14.47 -6.60 6.90
N MET A 244 13.18 -6.28 6.91
CA MET A 244 12.23 -6.63 7.95
C MET A 244 11.14 -7.59 7.44
N VAL A 245 10.61 -8.37 8.36
CA VAL A 245 9.35 -9.12 8.18
C VAL A 245 8.46 -8.93 9.41
N ALA A 246 7.15 -9.04 9.24
CA ALA A 246 6.25 -9.17 10.38
C ALA A 246 5.69 -10.59 10.44
N HIS A 247 5.81 -11.21 11.62
CA HIS A 247 5.24 -12.52 11.90
C HIS A 247 3.72 -12.52 11.72
N PRO A 248 3.12 -13.61 11.23
CA PRO A 248 1.68 -13.79 11.27
C PRO A 248 1.19 -13.73 12.71
N GLY A 249 0.04 -13.09 12.92
CA GLY A 249 -0.62 -13.12 14.22
C GLY A 249 -1.08 -14.53 14.59
N ASP A 250 -0.90 -14.92 15.82
CA ASP A 250 -1.36 -16.18 16.40
C ASP A 250 -1.88 -15.94 17.83
N PRO A 251 -3.12 -15.45 17.97
CA PRO A 251 -3.71 -15.15 19.28
C PRO A 251 -3.78 -16.37 20.19
N ASP A 252 -3.89 -17.58 19.63
CA ASP A 252 -3.94 -18.82 20.40
C ASP A 252 -2.61 -19.11 21.13
N HIS A 253 -1.51 -18.50 20.64
CA HIS A 253 -0.18 -18.57 21.28
C HIS A 253 0.27 -17.21 21.83
N GLY A 254 -0.64 -16.26 22.02
CA GLY A 254 -0.35 -14.94 22.60
C GLY A 254 0.37 -13.98 21.66
N ILE A 255 0.42 -14.26 20.35
CA ILE A 255 1.01 -13.37 19.35
C ILE A 255 -0.09 -12.45 18.81
N PRO A 256 0.01 -11.12 18.96
CA PRO A 256 -0.98 -10.19 18.44
C PRO A 256 -1.25 -10.40 16.95
N SER A 257 -2.51 -10.28 16.53
CA SER A 257 -2.91 -10.38 15.12
C SER A 257 -2.78 -9.03 14.41
N ASP A 258 -1.59 -8.45 14.45
CA ASP A 258 -1.30 -7.17 13.82
C ASP A 258 0.14 -7.11 13.27
N PRO A 259 0.45 -6.14 12.41
CA PRO A 259 1.76 -6.03 11.80
C PRO A 259 2.86 -5.48 12.72
N THR A 260 2.57 -5.21 14.02
CA THR A 260 3.59 -4.78 15.00
C THR A 260 4.58 -5.90 15.38
N ASN A 261 4.35 -7.12 14.89
CA ASN A 261 5.24 -8.29 15.10
C ASN A 261 6.48 -8.25 14.18
N GLY A 262 7.01 -7.06 13.90
CA GLY A 262 8.19 -6.86 13.05
C GLY A 262 9.47 -7.39 13.70
N VAL A 263 10.27 -8.12 12.90
CA VAL A 263 11.63 -8.58 13.24
C VAL A 263 12.51 -8.52 11.99
N ARG A 264 13.82 -8.53 12.17
CA ARG A 264 14.74 -8.59 11.02
C ARG A 264 14.64 -9.95 10.33
N VAL A 265 14.73 -9.98 8.99
CA VAL A 265 14.69 -11.23 8.22
C VAL A 265 15.74 -12.24 8.71
N ARG A 266 16.93 -11.78 9.11
CA ARG A 266 18.01 -12.65 9.62
C ARG A 266 17.71 -13.29 10.99
N GLU A 267 16.69 -12.83 11.69
CA GLU A 267 16.33 -13.31 13.04
C GLU A 267 15.28 -14.41 13.03
N ILE A 268 14.64 -14.63 11.87
CA ILE A 268 13.76 -15.78 11.68
C ILE A 268 14.53 -17.00 11.22
N GLY A 269 14.11 -18.18 11.61
CA GLY A 269 14.65 -19.44 11.08
C GLY A 269 14.24 -19.67 9.62
N GLU A 270 14.43 -20.90 9.13
CA GLU A 270 13.96 -21.27 7.79
C GLU A 270 12.43 -21.31 7.77
N VAL A 271 11.80 -20.46 6.97
CA VAL A 271 10.35 -20.41 6.75
C VAL A 271 10.09 -20.66 5.27
N ARG A 272 9.64 -21.86 4.91
CA ARG A 272 9.21 -22.21 3.54
C ARG A 272 7.90 -21.49 3.22
N ILE A 273 7.71 -21.13 1.94
CA ILE A 273 6.53 -20.43 1.46
C ILE A 273 5.85 -21.21 0.33
N ASP A 274 4.53 -21.05 0.25
CA ASP A 274 3.69 -21.56 -0.84
C ASP A 274 3.28 -20.42 -1.78
N ILE A 275 3.12 -19.21 -1.24
CA ILE A 275 2.65 -18.04 -1.98
C ILE A 275 3.58 -16.86 -1.70
N ALA A 276 4.02 -16.20 -2.77
CA ALA A 276 4.63 -14.88 -2.73
C ALA A 276 3.67 -13.91 -3.39
N TYR A 277 3.19 -12.90 -2.63
CA TYR A 277 2.22 -11.94 -3.14
C TYR A 277 2.79 -10.53 -3.16
N ALA A 278 2.96 -10.01 -4.36
CA ALA A 278 3.46 -8.67 -4.68
C ALA A 278 2.29 -7.80 -5.14
N GLY A 279 2.10 -6.62 -4.53
CA GLY A 279 1.02 -5.73 -4.93
C GLY A 279 0.27 -5.10 -3.76
N SER A 280 -0.98 -4.77 -3.95
CA SER A 280 -1.84 -3.92 -3.11
C SER A 280 -1.53 -2.43 -3.21
N CYS A 281 -2.29 -1.57 -2.51
CA CYS A 281 -1.99 -0.14 -2.43
C CYS A 281 -0.62 0.16 -1.79
N THR A 282 -0.12 -0.74 -0.94
CA THR A 282 1.19 -0.58 -0.29
C THR A 282 2.36 -0.87 -1.22
N ALA A 283 2.19 -1.80 -2.17
CA ALA A 283 3.30 -2.35 -2.93
C ALA A 283 2.96 -2.69 -4.40
N GLY A 284 2.01 -1.97 -4.99
CA GLY A 284 1.61 -2.08 -6.39
C GLY A 284 1.93 -0.85 -7.24
N LYS A 285 2.78 0.06 -6.76
CA LYS A 285 3.17 1.31 -7.39
C LYS A 285 4.33 1.12 -8.39
N ILE A 286 4.67 2.14 -9.15
CA ILE A 286 5.78 2.08 -10.12
C ILE A 286 7.10 1.67 -9.44
N ALA A 287 7.47 2.30 -8.33
CA ALA A 287 8.71 1.95 -7.63
C ALA A 287 8.73 0.50 -7.14
N ASP A 288 7.58 -0.04 -6.73
CA ASP A 288 7.49 -1.44 -6.31
C ASP A 288 7.68 -2.39 -7.49
N LEU A 289 7.11 -2.08 -8.66
CA LEU A 289 7.32 -2.85 -9.89
C LEU A 289 8.78 -2.83 -10.33
N ASP A 290 9.47 -1.69 -10.16
CA ASP A 290 10.91 -1.57 -10.42
C ASP A 290 11.70 -2.49 -9.48
N PHE A 291 11.32 -2.59 -8.20
CA PHE A 291 11.94 -3.52 -7.24
C PHE A 291 11.69 -4.99 -7.63
N TYR A 292 10.46 -5.37 -7.94
CA TYR A 292 10.15 -6.73 -8.39
C TYR A 292 10.91 -7.07 -9.68
N HIS A 293 10.94 -6.14 -10.64
CA HIS A 293 11.64 -6.32 -11.89
C HIS A 293 13.14 -6.50 -11.68
N ARG A 294 13.78 -5.67 -10.84
CA ARG A 294 15.21 -5.78 -10.52
C ARG A 294 15.57 -7.19 -10.05
N VAL A 295 14.81 -7.72 -9.08
CA VAL A 295 15.04 -9.07 -8.54
C VAL A 295 14.77 -10.14 -9.60
N ALA A 296 13.67 -10.02 -10.34
CA ALA A 296 13.29 -10.97 -11.39
C ALA A 296 14.30 -11.01 -12.53
N ALA A 297 14.74 -9.83 -12.98
CA ALA A 297 15.72 -9.73 -14.08
C ALA A 297 17.05 -10.37 -13.71
N GLU A 298 17.54 -10.13 -12.49
CA GLU A 298 18.75 -10.78 -11.99
C GLU A 298 18.59 -12.31 -11.91
N ALA A 299 17.47 -12.79 -11.39
CA ALA A 299 17.18 -14.22 -11.28
C ALA A 299 17.05 -14.90 -12.64
N VAL A 300 16.31 -14.30 -13.58
CA VAL A 300 16.13 -14.81 -14.94
C VAL A 300 17.45 -14.83 -15.71
N ALA A 301 18.27 -13.79 -15.59
CA ALA A 301 19.60 -13.74 -16.19
C ALA A 301 20.52 -14.86 -15.65
N ALA A 302 20.33 -15.28 -14.40
CA ALA A 302 21.01 -16.43 -13.80
C ALA A 302 20.34 -17.79 -14.11
N GLY A 303 19.37 -17.83 -15.04
CA GLY A 303 18.64 -19.04 -15.42
C GLY A 303 17.67 -19.56 -14.35
N ARG A 304 17.28 -18.71 -13.37
CA ARG A 304 16.37 -19.08 -12.30
C ARG A 304 14.92 -18.80 -12.68
N ARG A 305 14.04 -19.60 -12.13
CA ARG A 305 12.58 -19.39 -12.13
C ARG A 305 12.08 -19.41 -10.69
N VAL A 306 10.84 -19.02 -10.50
CA VAL A 306 10.12 -19.17 -9.23
C VAL A 306 10.30 -20.61 -8.72
N ALA A 307 10.56 -20.74 -7.43
CA ALA A 307 10.84 -22.03 -6.80
C ALA A 307 9.69 -23.02 -7.01
N PRO A 308 9.99 -24.32 -7.24
CA PRO A 308 8.95 -25.34 -7.34
C PRO A 308 8.00 -25.32 -6.14
N GLY A 309 6.70 -25.36 -6.40
CA GLY A 309 5.67 -25.33 -5.35
C GLY A 309 5.28 -23.93 -4.87
N VAL A 310 6.00 -22.88 -5.30
CA VAL A 310 5.63 -21.49 -4.99
C VAL A 310 4.80 -20.88 -6.11
N THR A 311 3.71 -20.20 -5.75
CA THR A 311 2.97 -19.32 -6.64
C THR A 311 3.39 -17.87 -6.40
N TRP A 312 4.02 -17.24 -7.39
CA TRP A 312 4.31 -15.79 -7.32
C TRP A 312 3.28 -14.99 -8.08
N LEU A 313 2.59 -14.09 -7.37
CA LEU A 313 1.57 -13.22 -7.93
C LEU A 313 2.05 -11.77 -7.87
N ILE A 314 1.88 -11.03 -8.98
CA ILE A 314 2.20 -9.60 -9.07
C ILE A 314 0.93 -8.89 -9.49
N GLN A 315 0.40 -8.05 -8.60
CA GLN A 315 -0.80 -7.24 -8.82
C GLN A 315 -0.43 -5.77 -8.99
N TYR A 316 -0.95 -5.17 -10.04
CA TYR A 316 -0.78 -3.74 -10.30
C TYR A 316 -1.66 -2.90 -9.37
N GLY A 317 -1.17 -1.73 -8.95
CA GLY A 317 -1.95 -0.78 -8.15
C GLY A 317 -2.95 0.01 -8.99
N SER A 318 -2.61 0.29 -10.27
CA SER A 318 -3.49 0.97 -11.23
C SER A 318 -3.22 0.50 -12.67
N GLU A 319 -4.15 0.80 -13.58
CA GLU A 319 -3.95 0.57 -15.02
C GLU A 319 -2.79 1.39 -15.59
N ALA A 320 -2.50 2.54 -15.01
CA ALA A 320 -1.35 3.34 -15.42
C ALA A 320 -0.02 2.67 -15.02
N VAL A 321 0.04 2.04 -13.85
CA VAL A 321 1.18 1.20 -13.42
C VAL A 321 1.31 -0.04 -14.32
N ALA A 322 0.20 -0.68 -14.66
CA ALA A 322 0.21 -1.82 -15.58
C ALA A 322 0.75 -1.42 -16.97
N ARG A 323 0.33 -0.27 -17.49
CA ARG A 323 0.84 0.29 -18.75
C ARG A 323 2.35 0.57 -18.66
N TYR A 324 2.82 1.20 -17.59
CA TYR A 324 4.24 1.43 -17.35
C TYR A 324 5.05 0.12 -17.41
N ALA A 325 4.59 -0.93 -16.74
CA ALA A 325 5.25 -2.23 -16.76
C ALA A 325 5.30 -2.86 -18.17
N ARG A 326 4.22 -2.74 -18.95
CA ARG A 326 4.17 -3.19 -20.36
C ARG A 326 5.15 -2.42 -21.24
N GLU A 327 5.11 -1.10 -21.18
CA GLU A 327 5.98 -0.23 -22.00
C GLU A 327 7.48 -0.45 -21.72
N ARG A 328 7.83 -0.83 -20.50
CA ARG A 328 9.17 -1.17 -20.06
C ARG A 328 9.58 -2.63 -20.31
N GLY A 329 8.66 -3.46 -20.80
CA GLY A 329 8.93 -4.87 -21.05
C GLY A 329 9.00 -5.73 -19.77
N TYR A 330 8.57 -5.22 -18.61
CA TYR A 330 8.63 -5.94 -17.34
C TYR A 330 7.79 -7.21 -17.34
N GLU A 331 6.64 -7.19 -18.01
CA GLU A 331 5.76 -8.36 -18.11
C GLU A 331 6.45 -9.56 -18.75
N ALA A 332 7.34 -9.35 -19.72
CA ALA A 332 8.11 -10.42 -20.35
C ALA A 332 9.06 -11.08 -19.33
N VAL A 333 9.74 -10.28 -18.50
CA VAL A 333 10.65 -10.78 -17.45
C VAL A 333 9.86 -11.51 -16.37
N PHE A 334 8.74 -10.96 -15.89
CA PHE A 334 7.88 -11.62 -14.90
C PHE A 334 7.33 -12.95 -15.40
N THR A 335 6.90 -13.01 -16.66
CA THR A 335 6.41 -14.24 -17.30
C THR A 335 7.54 -15.27 -17.44
N ALA A 336 8.72 -14.86 -17.88
CA ALA A 336 9.89 -15.73 -17.96
C ALA A 336 10.29 -16.29 -16.58
N ALA A 337 10.17 -15.48 -15.53
CA ALA A 337 10.37 -15.90 -14.15
C ALA A 337 9.33 -16.93 -13.68
N GLY A 338 8.13 -16.95 -14.26
CA GLY A 338 7.00 -17.80 -13.85
C GLY A 338 6.02 -17.12 -12.90
N ALA A 339 6.02 -15.79 -12.84
CA ALA A 339 5.02 -15.03 -12.09
C ALA A 339 3.67 -14.99 -12.82
N ARG A 340 2.59 -14.92 -12.05
CA ARG A 340 1.23 -14.64 -12.53
C ARG A 340 0.92 -13.16 -12.32
N LEU A 341 0.58 -12.47 -13.41
CA LEU A 341 0.19 -11.05 -13.37
C LEU A 341 -1.31 -10.93 -13.09
N ILE A 342 -1.68 -9.99 -12.25
CA ILE A 342 -3.07 -9.72 -11.85
C ILE A 342 -3.39 -8.25 -12.15
N PRO A 343 -4.50 -7.97 -12.84
CA PRO A 343 -4.96 -6.61 -13.06
C PRO A 343 -5.21 -5.84 -11.74
N PRO A 344 -5.39 -4.51 -11.78
CA PRO A 344 -5.58 -3.71 -10.59
C PRO A 344 -6.82 -4.08 -9.77
N GLY A 345 -6.70 -4.01 -8.44
CA GLY A 345 -7.77 -4.28 -7.49
C GLY A 345 -7.25 -4.63 -6.11
N CYS A 346 -8.10 -4.70 -5.10
CA CYS A 346 -7.67 -5.04 -3.74
C CYS A 346 -7.33 -6.52 -3.54
N GLY A 347 -7.96 -7.41 -4.25
CA GLY A 347 -7.62 -8.84 -4.36
C GLY A 347 -7.39 -9.54 -3.02
N ALA A 348 -6.28 -10.25 -2.91
CA ALA A 348 -5.93 -11.02 -1.72
C ALA A 348 -5.68 -10.14 -0.48
N CYS A 349 -5.37 -8.85 -0.65
CA CYS A 349 -5.20 -7.92 0.48
C CYS A 349 -6.43 -7.83 1.39
N ILE A 350 -7.63 -8.08 0.85
CA ILE A 350 -8.89 -8.10 1.61
C ILE A 350 -9.55 -9.50 1.59
N GLY A 351 -8.81 -10.53 1.23
CA GLY A 351 -9.35 -11.89 1.14
C GLY A 351 -10.33 -12.12 -0.01
N CYS A 352 -10.32 -11.29 -1.06
CA CYS A 352 -11.32 -11.25 -2.13
C CYS A 352 -10.71 -11.39 -3.53
N GLY A 353 -9.67 -12.20 -3.73
CA GLY A 353 -9.08 -12.38 -5.05
C GLY A 353 -7.95 -13.40 -5.10
N PRO A 354 -7.29 -13.54 -6.24
CA PRO A 354 -6.17 -14.44 -6.42
C PRO A 354 -5.07 -14.21 -5.38
N GLY A 355 -4.50 -15.27 -4.83
CA GLY A 355 -3.45 -15.20 -3.79
C GLY A 355 -3.97 -15.36 -2.37
N VAL A 356 -5.28 -15.50 -2.17
CA VAL A 356 -5.86 -15.96 -0.91
C VAL A 356 -5.44 -17.41 -0.66
N SER A 357 -4.91 -17.71 0.54
CA SER A 357 -4.59 -19.08 0.92
C SER A 357 -5.86 -19.92 1.07
N GLU A 358 -5.79 -21.19 0.71
CA GLU A 358 -6.92 -22.11 0.75
C GLU A 358 -6.85 -23.10 1.93
N ARG A 359 -5.64 -23.30 2.49
CA ARG A 359 -5.37 -24.23 3.58
C ARG A 359 -4.65 -23.54 4.73
N VAL A 360 -4.87 -24.03 5.94
CA VAL A 360 -4.27 -23.50 7.18
C VAL A 360 -2.76 -23.68 7.29
N ASP A 361 -2.22 -24.70 6.57
CA ASP A 361 -0.80 -25.01 6.55
C ASP A 361 -0.01 -24.18 5.53
N GLN A 362 -0.69 -23.50 4.60
CA GLN A 362 -0.03 -22.64 3.62
C GLN A 362 0.64 -21.44 4.26
N VAL A 363 1.80 -21.08 3.73
CA VAL A 363 2.55 -19.90 4.15
C VAL A 363 2.62 -18.91 2.99
N THR A 364 2.15 -17.71 3.24
CA THR A 364 2.23 -16.58 2.31
C THR A 364 3.24 -15.57 2.83
N VAL A 365 4.20 -15.15 1.98
CA VAL A 365 4.96 -13.91 2.18
C VAL A 365 4.39 -12.82 1.28
N SER A 366 4.07 -11.66 1.82
CA SER A 366 3.34 -10.63 1.09
C SER A 366 3.82 -9.22 1.37
N ALA A 367 3.73 -8.38 0.35
CA ALA A 367 3.99 -6.96 0.46
C ALA A 367 2.75 -6.11 0.81
N ILE A 368 1.61 -6.75 1.11
CA ILE A 368 0.41 -6.06 1.61
C ILE A 368 0.65 -5.45 2.99
N ASN A 369 -0.32 -4.74 3.53
CA ASN A 369 -0.17 -3.95 4.74
C ASN A 369 -0.62 -4.63 6.04
N ARG A 370 -1.47 -5.65 6.01
CA ARG A 370 -2.05 -6.31 7.20
C ARG A 370 -1.92 -7.82 7.14
N ASN A 371 -1.65 -8.44 8.29
CA ASN A 371 -1.43 -9.88 8.40
C ASN A 371 -2.12 -10.54 9.60
N TYR A 372 -3.20 -9.97 10.08
CA TYR A 372 -3.99 -10.63 11.12
C TYR A 372 -4.56 -11.96 10.62
N LYS A 373 -4.81 -12.89 11.55
CA LYS A 373 -5.33 -14.24 11.23
C LYS A 373 -6.59 -14.15 10.37
N GLY A 374 -6.56 -14.81 9.22
CA GLY A 374 -7.68 -14.82 8.26
C GLY A 374 -7.70 -13.68 7.24
N ARG A 375 -6.75 -12.72 7.27
CA ARG A 375 -6.73 -11.57 6.36
C ARG A 375 -6.71 -11.96 4.88
N SER A 376 -5.88 -12.92 4.51
CA SER A 376 -5.73 -13.42 3.13
C SER A 376 -5.92 -14.94 3.10
N GLY A 377 -7.01 -15.42 3.69
CA GLY A 377 -7.32 -16.84 3.83
C GLY A 377 -6.87 -17.44 5.16
N PRO A 378 -7.05 -18.77 5.35
CA PRO A 378 -6.80 -19.45 6.61
C PRO A 378 -5.31 -19.68 6.92
N GLY A 379 -4.41 -19.53 5.95
CA GLY A 379 -2.99 -19.79 6.10
C GLY A 379 -2.24 -18.73 6.91
N ARG A 380 -0.94 -18.93 7.07
CA ARG A 380 -0.04 -18.02 7.79
C ARG A 380 0.49 -16.95 6.86
N LEU A 381 0.24 -15.68 7.19
CA LEU A 381 0.58 -14.54 6.37
C LEU A 381 1.71 -13.71 6.99
N TRP A 382 2.88 -13.71 6.36
CA TRP A 382 4.02 -12.88 6.69
C TRP A 382 4.02 -11.60 5.86
N LEU A 383 4.31 -10.46 6.47
CA LEU A 383 4.58 -9.23 5.72
C LEU A 383 6.07 -9.06 5.47
N ALA A 384 6.39 -8.55 4.29
CA ALA A 384 7.75 -8.23 3.90
C ALA A 384 7.78 -7.09 2.88
N SER A 385 8.96 -6.55 2.62
CA SER A 385 9.17 -5.56 1.55
C SER A 385 9.08 -6.20 0.16
N PRO A 386 8.84 -5.40 -0.89
CA PRO A 386 8.83 -5.85 -2.27
C PRO A 386 10.07 -6.68 -2.65
N LEU A 387 11.25 -6.25 -2.23
CA LEU A 387 12.51 -6.94 -2.49
C LEU A 387 12.57 -8.33 -1.83
N THR A 388 12.17 -8.39 -0.56
CA THR A 388 12.14 -9.64 0.21
C THR A 388 11.09 -10.61 -0.36
N VAL A 389 9.91 -10.14 -0.75
CA VAL A 389 8.86 -10.96 -1.39
C VAL A 389 9.37 -11.57 -2.70
N ALA A 390 9.96 -10.75 -3.57
CA ALA A 390 10.49 -11.22 -4.84
C ALA A 390 11.64 -12.23 -4.66
N ALA A 391 12.62 -11.94 -3.81
CA ALA A 391 13.72 -12.86 -3.52
C ALA A 391 13.22 -14.19 -2.95
N SER A 392 12.23 -14.15 -2.06
CA SER A 392 11.62 -15.33 -1.45
C SER A 392 10.89 -16.21 -2.46
N ALA A 393 10.27 -15.62 -3.49
CA ALA A 393 9.61 -16.36 -4.56
C ALA A 393 10.59 -17.30 -5.31
N PHE A 394 11.81 -16.84 -5.52
CA PHE A 394 12.86 -17.67 -6.17
C PHE A 394 13.55 -18.62 -5.20
N ALA A 395 13.63 -18.28 -3.92
CA ALA A 395 14.29 -19.11 -2.91
C ALA A 395 13.37 -20.23 -2.36
N GLY A 396 12.05 -20.13 -2.50
CA GLY A 396 11.08 -21.06 -1.89
C GLY A 396 10.93 -20.91 -0.38
N ARG A 397 11.56 -19.89 0.19
CA ARG A 397 11.55 -19.57 1.62
C ARG A 397 11.76 -18.07 1.82
N ILE A 398 11.42 -17.57 2.99
CA ILE A 398 11.67 -16.15 3.30
C ILE A 398 13.16 -15.87 3.35
N VAL A 399 13.63 -14.94 2.49
CA VAL A 399 15.02 -14.46 2.45
C VAL A 399 15.05 -12.97 2.11
N ALA A 400 15.97 -12.22 2.70
CA ALA A 400 16.27 -10.89 2.26
C ALA A 400 16.89 -10.90 0.85
N TYR A 401 16.54 -9.91 0.04
CA TYR A 401 17.27 -9.69 -1.21
C TYR A 401 18.65 -9.12 -0.91
N GLU A 402 19.66 -9.66 -1.57
CA GLU A 402 21.00 -9.09 -1.63
C GLU A 402 21.41 -9.00 -3.10
N PRO A 403 21.89 -7.84 -3.59
CA PRO A 403 22.38 -7.73 -4.97
C PRO A 403 23.39 -8.84 -5.27
N GLY A 404 23.18 -9.59 -6.35
CA GLY A 404 24.01 -10.72 -6.72
C GLY A 404 23.64 -12.06 -6.05
N ILE A 405 22.56 -12.15 -5.30
CA ILE A 405 22.11 -13.39 -4.60
C ILE A 405 21.94 -14.58 -5.54
N PHE A 406 21.60 -14.34 -6.81
CA PHE A 406 21.40 -15.39 -7.82
C PHE A 406 22.66 -15.71 -8.64
N SER A 407 23.75 -14.96 -8.47
CA SER A 407 24.99 -15.20 -9.19
C SER A 407 25.67 -16.48 -8.72
N PRO A 408 26.36 -17.24 -9.61
CA PRO A 408 27.03 -18.48 -9.25
C PRO A 408 28.04 -18.39 -8.08
N SER A 409 28.57 -17.18 -7.85
CA SER A 409 29.48 -16.84 -6.74
C SER A 409 28.77 -16.41 -5.46
N GLY A 410 27.48 -16.06 -5.50
CA GLY A 410 26.72 -15.59 -4.34
C GLY A 410 26.33 -16.70 -3.35
N GLY A 411 26.23 -17.94 -3.82
CA GLY A 411 25.84 -19.10 -3.00
C GLY A 411 26.85 -19.53 -1.95
N LYS A 412 28.04 -18.94 -1.87
CA LYS A 412 29.10 -19.29 -0.92
C LYS A 412 29.23 -18.39 0.32
N ARG A 413 28.39 -17.38 0.49
CA ARG A 413 28.51 -16.43 1.61
C ARG A 413 27.57 -16.64 2.79
N HIS A 414 26.72 -17.66 2.76
CA HIS A 414 25.80 -17.95 3.87
C HIS A 414 25.97 -19.35 4.47
N ALA A 415 27.20 -19.74 4.70
CA ALA A 415 27.55 -20.91 5.54
C ALA A 415 28.57 -20.47 6.59
N VAL A 416 28.11 -19.66 7.56
CA VAL A 416 28.68 -19.55 8.93
C VAL A 416 27.62 -18.99 9.86
#